data_b5de9eea35cebeae0610c1f0e8866e8c
#
_entry.id   b5de9eea35cebeae0610c1f0e8866e8c
#
_cell.length_a   1.000
_cell.length_b   1.000
_cell.length_c   1.000
_cell.angle_alpha   90.00
_cell.angle_beta   90.00
_cell.angle_gamma   90.00
#
_symmetry.space_group_name_H-M   'P 1'
#
loop_
_entity.id
_entity.type
_entity.pdbx_description
1 polymer ?
#
loop_
_entity_poly.entity_id
_entity_poly.type
_entity_poly.pdbx_seq_one_letter_code
_entity_poly.pdbx_strand_id
1 'polypeptide(L)'
;TLPILSNVLLEAKNGKLSLIATDLDLVFYDEISEINIEKDGATTTSATILYDILRKISSNSEIKFDLKSENKLSLITDNSDFNLLCLPTDNFPSFADDFEDNEISFNKSKFLALLNKTKISISNDDTRHYLNGIYLHTTESQNRSYLTGVATDSHRLSSSSIEIESSKTFHPLILPKKTVFQMCNLLADTNEKILIQTSDTKIQFKIGKAKLISKVIDGKFPDYRKVVPTGNDKILTVSSTDFVQAIERVITVSLDRKEGV
;
A
#
# COMPACT_ATOMS: atom_id res chain seq x y z
N THR A 1 12.44 13.18 -12.85
CA THR A 1 11.45 13.16 -11.73
C THR A 1 11.01 14.59 -11.51
N LEU A 2 9.70 14.85 -11.40
CA LEU A 2 9.17 16.17 -11.10
C LEU A 2 9.51 16.53 -9.64
N PRO A 3 10.15 17.68 -9.36
CA PRO A 3 10.57 18.05 -8.01
C PRO A 3 9.43 18.07 -6.99
N ILE A 4 8.21 18.43 -7.41
CA ILE A 4 7.01 18.49 -6.56
C ILE A 4 6.64 17.14 -5.96
N LEU A 5 6.98 16.02 -6.61
CA LEU A 5 6.69 14.67 -6.12
C LEU A 5 7.57 14.24 -4.92
N SER A 6 8.64 15.00 -4.63
CA SER A 6 9.42 14.82 -3.40
C SER A 6 8.83 15.59 -2.23
N ASN A 7 7.80 16.39 -2.48
CA ASN A 7 7.13 17.18 -1.46
C ASN A 7 5.86 16.48 -0.96
N VAL A 8 5.49 16.82 0.27
CA VAL A 8 4.15 16.58 0.83
C VAL A 8 3.34 17.87 0.73
N LEU A 9 2.11 17.77 0.28
CA LEU A 9 1.14 18.86 0.34
C LEU A 9 0.55 18.88 1.75
N LEU A 10 0.60 20.05 2.38
CA LEU A 10 0.01 20.36 3.67
C LEU A 10 -1.15 21.33 3.42
N GLU A 11 -2.36 20.98 3.85
CA GLU A 11 -3.53 21.83 3.73
C GLU A 11 -4.22 21.98 5.09
N ALA A 12 -4.17 23.17 5.65
CA ALA A 12 -4.82 23.54 6.90
C ALA A 12 -6.16 24.21 6.60
N LYS A 13 -7.27 23.55 6.95
CA LYS A 13 -8.63 24.05 6.69
C LYS A 13 -9.65 23.40 7.62
N ASN A 14 -10.64 24.21 8.05
CA ASN A 14 -11.77 23.71 8.86
C ASN A 14 -11.34 22.95 10.13
N GLY A 15 -10.28 23.38 10.84
CA GLY A 15 -9.77 22.72 12.04
C GLY A 15 -9.01 21.41 11.81
N LYS A 16 -8.59 21.16 10.58
CA LYS A 16 -7.89 19.94 10.16
C LYS A 16 -6.65 20.26 9.34
N LEU A 17 -5.60 19.47 9.52
CA LEU A 17 -4.43 19.45 8.65
C LEU A 17 -4.44 18.18 7.82
N SER A 18 -4.57 18.32 6.51
CA SER A 18 -4.44 17.22 5.57
C SER A 18 -3.01 17.14 5.06
N LEU A 19 -2.50 15.91 4.96
CA LEU A 19 -1.20 15.58 4.37
C LEU A 19 -1.43 14.71 3.15
N ILE A 20 -0.90 15.14 2.00
CA ILE A 20 -1.04 14.39 0.76
C ILE A 20 0.34 14.19 0.13
N ALA A 21 0.67 12.94 -0.19
CA ALA A 21 1.90 12.58 -0.89
C ALA A 21 1.56 11.68 -2.09
N THR A 22 2.34 11.81 -3.16
CA THR A 22 2.11 11.03 -4.37
C THR A 22 3.37 10.84 -5.20
N ASP A 23 3.37 9.76 -5.99
CA ASP A 23 4.34 9.52 -7.06
C ASP A 23 3.66 9.35 -8.44
N LEU A 24 2.40 9.78 -8.55
CA LEU A 24 1.49 9.67 -9.71
C LEU A 24 0.81 8.29 -9.87
N ASP A 25 1.33 7.23 -9.27
CA ASP A 25 0.72 5.90 -9.30
C ASP A 25 0.06 5.54 -7.97
N LEU A 26 0.62 6.08 -6.89
CA LEU A 26 0.10 6.01 -5.53
C LEU A 26 -0.19 7.41 -5.00
N VAL A 27 -1.29 7.53 -4.25
CA VAL A 27 -1.59 8.71 -3.43
C VAL A 27 -1.81 8.25 -2.00
N PHE A 28 -1.09 8.85 -1.10
CA PHE A 28 -1.33 8.70 0.33
C PHE A 28 -1.96 9.98 0.86
N TYR A 29 -3.04 9.84 1.57
CA TYR A 29 -3.74 10.92 2.27
C TYR A 29 -3.88 10.56 3.74
N ASP A 30 -3.61 11.51 4.60
CA ASP A 30 -3.90 11.40 6.04
C ASP A 30 -4.39 12.73 6.57
N GLU A 31 -5.07 12.71 7.73
CA GLU A 31 -5.69 13.86 8.33
C GLU A 31 -5.44 13.91 9.84
N ILE A 32 -4.95 15.04 10.30
CA ILE A 32 -4.85 15.37 11.71
C ILE A 32 -5.99 16.34 12.07
N SER A 33 -6.83 15.97 13.01
CA SER A 33 -7.91 16.80 13.55
C SER A 33 -7.55 17.27 14.96
N GLU A 34 -8.39 18.16 15.51
CA GLU A 34 -8.21 18.73 16.85
C GLU A 34 -6.94 19.57 16.96
N ILE A 35 -6.64 20.32 15.91
CA ILE A 35 -5.55 21.30 15.87
C ILE A 35 -6.09 22.72 15.88
N ASN A 36 -5.28 23.65 16.36
CA ASN A 36 -5.60 25.07 16.28
C ASN A 36 -5.14 25.65 14.95
N ILE A 37 -6.06 26.14 14.13
CA ILE A 37 -5.78 26.84 12.87
C ILE A 37 -6.09 28.31 13.05
N GLU A 38 -5.05 29.14 13.08
CA GLU A 38 -5.20 30.60 13.17
C GLU A 38 -5.65 31.17 11.79
N LYS A 39 -5.18 30.54 10.70
CA LYS A 39 -5.50 30.93 9.33
C LYS A 39 -5.45 29.73 8.39
N ASP A 40 -6.49 29.56 7.60
CA ASP A 40 -6.52 28.55 6.54
C ASP A 40 -5.42 28.82 5.51
N GLY A 41 -4.82 27.74 4.97
CA GLY A 41 -3.78 27.84 3.97
C GLY A 41 -3.27 26.48 3.51
N ALA A 42 -2.52 26.49 2.42
CA ALA A 42 -1.91 25.31 1.86
C ALA A 42 -0.49 25.61 1.34
N THR A 43 0.38 24.62 1.44
CA THR A 43 1.74 24.69 0.90
C THR A 43 2.31 23.29 0.67
N THR A 44 3.43 23.20 -0.05
CA THR A 44 4.16 21.95 -0.21
C THR A 44 5.59 22.10 0.31
N THR A 45 6.12 21.08 0.97
CA THR A 45 7.51 21.08 1.43
C THR A 45 8.11 19.68 1.31
N SER A 46 9.44 19.59 1.37
CA SER A 46 10.14 18.29 1.26
C SER A 46 9.66 17.31 2.31
N ALA A 47 9.09 16.18 1.86
CA ALA A 47 8.58 15.14 2.73
C ALA A 47 9.69 14.52 3.59
N THR A 48 10.88 14.30 3.00
CA THR A 48 12.02 13.71 3.70
C THR A 48 12.53 14.64 4.80
N ILE A 49 12.72 15.93 4.49
CA ILE A 49 13.22 16.90 5.49
C ILE A 49 12.21 17.06 6.62
N LEU A 50 10.93 17.21 6.29
CA LEU A 50 9.87 17.33 7.28
C LEU A 50 9.84 16.10 8.20
N TYR A 51 9.86 14.90 7.63
CA TYR A 51 9.91 13.65 8.38
C TYR A 51 11.15 13.57 9.29
N ASP A 52 12.33 13.91 8.76
CA ASP A 52 13.59 13.86 9.54
C ASP A 52 13.62 14.85 10.70
N ILE A 53 12.97 16.00 10.57
CA ILE A 53 12.79 16.94 11.67
C ILE A 53 11.78 16.38 12.68
N LEU A 54 10.59 16.02 12.23
CA LEU A 54 9.49 15.58 13.11
C LEU A 54 9.89 14.39 13.99
N ARG A 55 10.59 13.39 13.42
CA ARG A 55 11.01 12.21 14.18
C ARG A 55 12.06 12.50 15.27
N LYS A 56 12.69 13.69 15.26
CA LYS A 56 13.69 14.11 16.24
C LYS A 56 13.12 15.07 17.29
N ILE A 57 11.92 15.58 17.07
CA ILE A 57 11.22 16.41 18.04
C ILE A 57 10.65 15.50 19.13
N SER A 58 10.67 15.98 20.37
CA SER A 58 10.09 15.28 21.54
C SER A 58 8.58 15.07 21.34
N SER A 59 8.06 13.91 21.70
CA SER A 59 6.63 13.55 21.51
C SER A 59 5.63 14.48 22.21
N ASN A 60 6.08 15.25 23.19
CA ASN A 60 5.25 16.18 23.96
C ASN A 60 5.43 17.65 23.55
N SER A 61 6.20 17.93 22.49
CA SER A 61 6.42 19.29 22.02
C SER A 61 5.23 19.80 21.23
N GLU A 62 4.83 21.02 21.46
CA GLU A 62 3.93 21.74 20.56
C GLU A 62 4.68 22.12 19.28
N ILE A 63 4.05 21.94 18.13
CA ILE A 63 4.62 22.26 16.82
C ILE A 63 3.72 23.27 16.14
N LYS A 64 4.29 24.45 15.82
CA LYS A 64 3.63 25.49 15.05
C LYS A 64 4.17 25.51 13.64
N PHE A 65 3.26 25.43 12.65
CA PHE A 65 3.56 25.70 11.25
C PHE A 65 3.13 27.13 10.91
N ASP A 66 4.06 27.90 10.37
CA ASP A 66 3.81 29.31 10.00
C ASP A 66 4.32 29.59 8.59
N LEU A 67 3.40 29.76 7.65
CA LEU A 67 3.71 30.05 6.25
C LEU A 67 4.08 31.55 6.11
N LYS A 68 5.37 31.84 6.17
CA LYS A 68 5.91 33.21 6.12
C LYS A 68 5.79 33.84 4.74
N SER A 69 5.87 33.03 3.68
CA SER A 69 5.70 33.43 2.29
C SER A 69 5.36 32.20 1.44
N GLU A 70 5.03 32.37 0.17
CA GLU A 70 4.75 31.25 -0.76
C GLU A 70 5.86 30.21 -0.81
N ASN A 71 7.12 30.61 -0.56
CA ASN A 71 8.29 29.75 -0.69
C ASN A 71 8.91 29.33 0.67
N LYS A 72 8.31 29.74 1.80
CA LYS A 72 8.95 29.55 3.10
C LYS A 72 7.93 29.19 4.19
N LEU A 73 8.07 27.99 4.74
CA LEU A 73 7.34 27.49 5.89
C LEU A 73 8.28 27.43 7.11
N SER A 74 7.96 28.13 8.19
CA SER A 74 8.61 27.95 9.48
C SER A 74 7.92 26.83 10.26
N LEU A 75 8.71 25.90 10.78
CA LEU A 75 8.32 24.88 11.74
C LEU A 75 8.96 25.26 13.09
N ILE A 76 8.16 25.65 14.04
CA ILE A 76 8.58 26.23 15.32
C ILE A 76 8.19 25.28 16.44
N THR A 77 9.14 25.05 17.35
CA THR A 77 8.94 24.34 18.63
C THR A 77 9.50 25.18 19.77
N ASP A 78 9.33 24.76 21.00
CA ASP A 78 9.86 25.46 22.18
C ASP A 78 11.36 25.79 22.10
N ASN A 79 12.13 24.92 21.43
CA ASN A 79 13.59 24.99 21.40
C ASN A 79 14.21 25.10 20.01
N SER A 80 13.39 25.17 18.95
CA SER A 80 13.90 25.14 17.59
C SER A 80 12.99 25.89 16.61
N ASP A 81 13.60 26.52 15.62
CA ASP A 81 12.91 27.14 14.49
C ASP A 81 13.59 26.67 13.19
N PHE A 82 12.85 25.94 12.37
CA PHE A 82 13.30 25.43 11.09
C PHE A 82 12.61 26.16 9.95
N ASN A 83 13.37 26.57 8.95
CA ASN A 83 12.84 27.21 7.76
C ASN A 83 12.90 26.21 6.60
N LEU A 84 11.74 25.79 6.12
CA LEU A 84 11.57 24.81 5.06
C LEU A 84 11.26 25.54 3.75
N LEU A 85 11.90 25.10 2.65
CA LEU A 85 11.57 25.58 1.31
C LEU A 85 10.26 24.95 0.83
N CYS A 86 9.44 25.76 0.19
CA CYS A 86 8.13 25.38 -0.34
C CYS A 86 8.08 25.55 -1.85
N LEU A 87 7.22 24.75 -2.49
CA LEU A 87 6.83 24.92 -3.87
C LEU A 87 5.33 25.23 -3.94
N PRO A 88 4.89 25.99 -4.97
CA PRO A 88 3.48 26.32 -5.15
C PRO A 88 2.59 25.08 -5.22
N THR A 89 1.42 25.15 -4.61
CA THR A 89 0.45 24.05 -4.58
C THR A 89 -0.17 23.76 -5.94
N ASP A 90 -0.25 24.75 -6.82
CA ASP A 90 -0.82 24.63 -8.16
C ASP A 90 -0.12 23.58 -9.03
N ASN A 91 1.15 23.29 -8.72
CA ASN A 91 1.92 22.25 -9.40
C ASN A 91 1.75 20.85 -8.78
N PHE A 92 1.02 20.73 -7.67
CA PHE A 92 0.79 19.43 -7.04
C PHE A 92 -0.32 18.70 -7.79
N PRO A 93 -0.12 17.42 -8.15
CA PRO A 93 -1.12 16.66 -8.91
C PRO A 93 -2.45 16.56 -8.18
N SER A 94 -3.55 16.81 -8.87
CA SER A 94 -4.90 16.58 -8.38
C SER A 94 -5.34 15.15 -8.69
N PHE A 95 -6.14 14.57 -7.80
CA PHE A 95 -6.66 13.21 -7.94
C PHE A 95 -8.19 13.26 -7.88
N ALA A 96 -8.83 12.67 -8.89
CA ALA A 96 -10.27 12.51 -8.88
C ALA A 96 -10.68 11.39 -7.91
N ASP A 97 -11.70 11.66 -7.11
CA ASP A 97 -12.36 10.68 -6.22
C ASP A 97 -13.54 10.08 -6.99
N ASP A 98 -13.24 9.21 -7.96
CA ASP A 98 -14.16 8.59 -8.91
C ASP A 98 -14.46 7.12 -8.56
N PHE A 99 -14.60 6.81 -7.28
CA PHE A 99 -14.91 5.46 -6.83
C PHE A 99 -16.42 5.22 -6.80
N GLU A 100 -16.81 3.99 -7.17
CA GLU A 100 -18.18 3.53 -7.04
C GLU A 100 -18.56 3.33 -5.55
N ASP A 101 -19.87 3.36 -5.26
CA ASP A 101 -20.44 3.13 -3.93
C ASP A 101 -20.41 1.63 -3.51
N ASN A 102 -19.33 0.92 -3.80
CA ASN A 102 -19.16 -0.51 -3.52
C ASN A 102 -18.11 -0.79 -2.44
N GLU A 103 -18.20 -0.12 -1.32
CA GLU A 103 -17.24 -0.29 -0.22
C GLU A 103 -17.36 -1.67 0.44
N ILE A 104 -16.24 -2.39 0.54
CA ILE A 104 -16.14 -3.69 1.18
C ILE A 104 -15.21 -3.59 2.40
N SER A 105 -15.71 -4.06 3.55
CA SER A 105 -14.93 -4.06 4.80
C SER A 105 -14.20 -5.38 4.98
N PHE A 106 -12.92 -5.29 5.34
CA PHE A 106 -12.07 -6.45 5.63
C PHE A 106 -11.46 -6.37 7.02
N ASN A 107 -11.29 -7.55 7.62
CA ASN A 107 -10.48 -7.68 8.82
C ASN A 107 -8.99 -7.51 8.44
N LYS A 108 -8.30 -6.60 9.12
CA LYS A 108 -6.88 -6.29 8.93
C LYS A 108 -5.99 -7.53 8.85
N SER A 109 -6.08 -8.38 9.88
CA SER A 109 -5.18 -9.55 10.00
C SER A 109 -5.38 -10.54 8.86
N LYS A 110 -6.64 -10.75 8.44
CA LYS A 110 -6.96 -11.64 7.31
C LYS A 110 -6.45 -11.06 5.99
N PHE A 111 -6.65 -9.76 5.75
CA PHE A 111 -6.18 -9.10 4.53
C PHE A 111 -4.64 -9.04 4.46
N LEU A 112 -3.99 -8.68 5.57
CA LEU A 112 -2.53 -8.71 5.67
C LEU A 112 -1.96 -10.12 5.43
N ALA A 113 -2.61 -11.15 5.98
CA ALA A 113 -2.21 -12.54 5.75
C ALA A 113 -2.35 -12.95 4.27
N LEU A 114 -3.41 -12.51 3.59
CA LEU A 114 -3.58 -12.73 2.15
C LEU A 114 -2.42 -12.10 1.37
N LEU A 115 -2.11 -10.82 1.63
CA LEU A 115 -1.00 -10.12 0.96
C LEU A 115 0.36 -10.81 1.24
N ASN A 116 0.63 -11.14 2.51
CA ASN A 116 1.91 -11.74 2.89
C ASN A 116 2.12 -13.14 2.27
N LYS A 117 1.05 -13.94 2.17
CA LYS A 117 1.11 -15.28 1.55
C LYS A 117 1.31 -15.23 0.04
N THR A 118 0.84 -14.17 -0.63
CA THR A 118 0.86 -14.09 -2.10
C THR A 118 2.01 -13.27 -2.62
N LYS A 119 2.44 -12.21 -1.92
CA LYS A 119 3.49 -11.30 -2.40
C LYS A 119 4.84 -11.96 -2.72
N ILE A 120 5.13 -13.13 -2.13
CA ILE A 120 6.38 -13.86 -2.36
C ILE A 120 6.53 -14.38 -3.79
N SER A 121 5.42 -14.56 -4.51
CA SER A 121 5.38 -15.07 -5.88
C SER A 121 5.16 -13.97 -6.93
N ILE A 122 5.19 -12.69 -6.55
CA ILE A 122 5.08 -11.58 -7.51
C ILE A 122 6.32 -11.58 -8.41
N SER A 123 6.12 -11.45 -9.74
CA SER A 123 7.20 -11.34 -10.71
C SER A 123 7.96 -10.02 -10.60
N ASN A 124 9.21 -10.03 -11.03
CA ASN A 124 10.06 -8.86 -11.25
C ASN A 124 10.38 -8.63 -12.72
N ASP A 125 9.73 -9.37 -13.61
CA ASP A 125 9.98 -9.29 -15.05
C ASP A 125 9.14 -8.14 -15.64
N ASP A 126 9.79 -7.07 -16.05
CA ASP A 126 9.14 -5.88 -16.61
C ASP A 126 8.48 -6.15 -17.97
N THR A 127 8.88 -7.20 -18.67
CA THR A 127 8.27 -7.58 -19.96
C THR A 127 6.88 -8.18 -19.78
N ARG A 128 6.59 -8.75 -18.61
CA ARG A 128 5.31 -9.34 -18.23
C ARG A 128 4.68 -8.57 -17.07
N HIS A 129 4.47 -7.27 -17.29
CA HIS A 129 3.98 -6.33 -16.27
C HIS A 129 2.70 -6.81 -15.57
N TYR A 130 1.81 -7.55 -16.25
CA TYR A 130 0.60 -8.15 -15.68
C TYR A 130 0.87 -9.20 -14.59
N LEU A 131 2.12 -9.67 -14.41
CA LEU A 131 2.56 -10.53 -13.32
C LEU A 131 3.23 -9.74 -12.16
N ASN A 132 3.41 -8.43 -12.32
CA ASN A 132 4.11 -7.60 -11.32
C ASN A 132 3.21 -7.13 -10.19
N GLY A 133 2.21 -7.94 -9.83
CA GLY A 133 1.26 -7.65 -8.78
C GLY A 133 0.53 -8.89 -8.27
N ILE A 134 -0.45 -8.66 -7.41
CA ILE A 134 -1.38 -9.67 -6.93
C ILE A 134 -2.70 -9.52 -7.69
N TYR A 135 -3.13 -10.55 -8.36
CA TYR A 135 -4.45 -10.63 -8.96
C TYR A 135 -5.48 -10.89 -7.86
N LEU A 136 -6.34 -9.90 -7.61
CA LEU A 136 -7.44 -9.98 -6.67
C LEU A 136 -8.74 -10.19 -7.43
N HIS A 137 -9.50 -11.21 -7.05
CA HIS A 137 -10.79 -11.52 -7.67
C HIS A 137 -11.70 -12.32 -6.75
N THR A 138 -12.98 -12.34 -7.03
CA THR A 138 -13.94 -13.18 -6.31
C THR A 138 -13.88 -14.63 -6.78
N THR A 139 -13.93 -15.56 -5.84
CA THR A 139 -14.11 -17.00 -6.08
C THR A 139 -15.25 -17.53 -5.23
N GLU A 140 -15.92 -18.59 -5.71
CA GLU A 140 -16.99 -19.25 -4.98
C GLU A 140 -16.57 -20.68 -4.63
N SER A 141 -16.86 -21.11 -3.42
CA SER A 141 -16.67 -22.49 -2.96
C SER A 141 -17.68 -22.82 -1.87
N GLN A 142 -18.34 -23.96 -1.97
CA GLN A 142 -19.31 -24.45 -0.97
C GLN A 142 -20.38 -23.41 -0.59
N ASN A 143 -20.94 -22.73 -1.58
CA ASN A 143 -21.93 -21.64 -1.44
C ASN A 143 -21.44 -20.42 -0.61
N ARG A 144 -20.15 -20.20 -0.57
CA ARG A 144 -19.52 -19.03 0.07
C ARG A 144 -18.68 -18.28 -0.95
N SER A 145 -18.64 -16.97 -0.79
CA SER A 145 -17.83 -16.08 -1.61
C SER A 145 -16.52 -15.73 -0.92
N TYR A 146 -15.46 -15.66 -1.69
CA TYR A 146 -14.12 -15.33 -1.20
C TYR A 146 -13.46 -14.27 -2.05
N LEU A 147 -12.75 -13.34 -1.41
CA LEU A 147 -11.72 -12.58 -2.11
C LEU A 147 -10.47 -13.43 -2.17
N THR A 148 -10.04 -13.75 -3.37
CA THR A 148 -8.85 -14.56 -3.63
C THR A 148 -7.75 -13.71 -4.23
N GLY A 149 -6.57 -13.74 -3.63
CA GLY A 149 -5.35 -13.16 -4.17
C GLY A 149 -4.47 -14.25 -4.78
N VAL A 150 -3.93 -13.99 -5.96
CA VAL A 150 -3.03 -14.89 -6.67
C VAL A 150 -1.84 -14.13 -7.21
N ALA A 151 -0.65 -14.67 -7.06
CA ALA A 151 0.57 -14.16 -7.69
C ALA A 151 1.40 -15.30 -8.26
N THR A 152 2.10 -15.04 -9.36
CA THR A 152 3.01 -16.00 -10.00
C THR A 152 4.13 -15.26 -10.74
N ASP A 153 5.30 -15.87 -10.78
CA ASP A 153 6.46 -15.45 -11.59
C ASP A 153 6.75 -16.44 -12.73
N SER A 154 5.82 -17.36 -13.01
CA SER A 154 5.89 -18.49 -13.96
C SER A 154 6.66 -19.72 -13.46
N HIS A 155 7.40 -19.62 -12.36
CA HIS A 155 8.13 -20.74 -11.74
C HIS A 155 7.42 -21.24 -10.48
N ARG A 156 6.72 -20.37 -9.80
CA ARG A 156 5.93 -20.65 -8.59
C ARG A 156 4.64 -19.84 -8.59
N LEU A 157 3.65 -20.31 -7.87
CA LEU A 157 2.36 -19.67 -7.71
C LEU A 157 1.96 -19.71 -6.25
N SER A 158 1.46 -18.59 -5.75
CA SER A 158 0.87 -18.49 -4.43
C SER A 158 -0.57 -18.00 -4.54
N SER A 159 -1.47 -18.65 -3.78
CA SER A 159 -2.88 -18.25 -3.68
C SER A 159 -3.32 -18.22 -2.23
N SER A 160 -4.14 -17.26 -1.88
CA SER A 160 -4.76 -17.15 -0.54
C SER A 160 -6.13 -16.52 -0.67
N SER A 161 -7.09 -16.99 0.14
CA SER A 161 -8.48 -16.53 0.09
C SER A 161 -8.97 -16.12 1.46
N ILE A 162 -9.84 -15.10 1.50
CA ILE A 162 -10.57 -14.65 2.67
C ILE A 162 -12.05 -14.60 2.35
N GLU A 163 -12.88 -15.09 3.27
CA GLU A 163 -14.34 -15.11 3.10
C GLU A 163 -14.89 -13.67 3.09
N ILE A 164 -15.80 -13.40 2.17
CA ILE A 164 -16.53 -12.14 2.04
C ILE A 164 -18.03 -12.40 2.07
N GLU A 165 -18.82 -11.37 2.34
CA GLU A 165 -20.28 -11.47 2.24
C GLU A 165 -20.68 -11.76 0.80
N SER A 166 -21.57 -12.73 0.60
CA SER A 166 -22.00 -13.19 -0.74
C SER A 166 -22.73 -12.11 -1.56
N SER A 167 -23.22 -11.06 -0.92
CA SER A 167 -23.87 -9.91 -1.58
C SER A 167 -22.87 -8.89 -2.16
N LYS A 168 -21.57 -9.02 -1.85
CA LYS A 168 -20.54 -8.06 -2.26
C LYS A 168 -19.80 -8.59 -3.48
N THR A 169 -19.75 -7.78 -4.52
CA THR A 169 -18.98 -8.07 -5.75
C THR A 169 -17.67 -7.29 -5.72
N PHE A 170 -16.57 -7.99 -5.93
CA PHE A 170 -15.25 -7.37 -6.08
C PHE A 170 -14.83 -7.48 -7.55
N HIS A 171 -14.62 -6.34 -8.21
CA HIS A 171 -14.13 -6.32 -9.59
C HIS A 171 -12.70 -6.86 -9.67
N PRO A 172 -12.43 -7.84 -10.56
CA PRO A 172 -11.10 -8.40 -10.71
C PRO A 172 -10.08 -7.32 -11.10
N LEU A 173 -8.95 -7.28 -10.40
CA LEU A 173 -7.88 -6.32 -10.69
C LEU A 173 -6.50 -6.89 -10.32
N ILE A 174 -5.45 -6.29 -10.86
CA ILE A 174 -4.06 -6.62 -10.51
C ILE A 174 -3.50 -5.49 -9.65
N LEU A 175 -3.32 -5.78 -8.36
CA LEU A 175 -2.75 -4.84 -7.38
C LEU A 175 -1.24 -4.76 -7.55
N PRO A 176 -0.66 -3.58 -7.89
CA PRO A 176 0.77 -3.46 -8.16
C PRO A 176 1.63 -3.85 -6.97
N LYS A 177 2.79 -4.45 -7.24
CA LYS A 177 3.78 -4.84 -6.23
C LYS A 177 4.07 -3.73 -5.22
N LYS A 178 4.30 -2.51 -5.70
CA LYS A 178 4.57 -1.35 -4.84
C LYS A 178 3.44 -1.10 -3.84
N THR A 179 2.19 -1.14 -4.31
CA THR A 179 1.00 -0.97 -3.46
C THR A 179 0.89 -2.08 -2.43
N VAL A 180 1.18 -3.33 -2.81
CA VAL A 180 1.18 -4.49 -1.88
C VAL A 180 2.14 -4.25 -0.72
N PHE A 181 3.38 -3.79 -1.01
CA PHE A 181 4.37 -3.55 0.04
C PHE A 181 3.98 -2.37 0.93
N GLN A 182 3.46 -1.27 0.36
CA GLN A 182 2.97 -0.15 1.15
C GLN A 182 1.80 -0.55 2.06
N MET A 183 0.85 -1.33 1.54
CA MET A 183 -0.24 -1.85 2.35
C MET A 183 0.25 -2.77 3.49
N CYS A 184 1.22 -3.63 3.24
CA CYS A 184 1.81 -4.46 4.30
C CYS A 184 2.41 -3.61 5.43
N ASN A 185 3.09 -2.50 5.09
CA ASN A 185 3.66 -1.59 6.08
C ASN A 185 2.56 -0.85 6.86
N LEU A 186 1.60 -0.25 6.16
CA LEU A 186 0.48 0.48 6.79
C LEU A 186 -0.34 -0.42 7.72
N LEU A 187 -0.56 -1.66 7.33
CA LEU A 187 -1.34 -2.60 8.12
C LEU A 187 -0.58 -3.18 9.32
N ALA A 188 0.75 -3.11 9.36
CA ALA A 188 1.52 -3.58 10.49
C ALA A 188 1.20 -2.79 11.78
N ASP A 189 1.01 -1.48 11.65
CA ASP A 189 0.95 -0.53 12.77
C ASP A 189 -0.46 -0.10 13.19
N THR A 190 -1.52 -0.68 12.61
CA THR A 190 -2.91 -0.33 12.94
C THR A 190 -3.73 -1.52 13.40
N ASN A 191 -4.77 -1.26 14.19
CA ASN A 191 -5.81 -2.24 14.54
C ASN A 191 -7.16 -1.95 13.85
N GLU A 192 -7.20 -0.94 12.99
CA GLU A 192 -8.39 -0.51 12.27
C GLU A 192 -8.86 -1.55 11.24
N LYS A 193 -10.16 -1.52 10.93
CA LYS A 193 -10.70 -2.25 9.76
C LYS A 193 -10.24 -1.56 8.48
N ILE A 194 -10.15 -2.33 7.42
CA ILE A 194 -9.83 -1.82 6.10
C ILE A 194 -11.13 -1.75 5.30
N LEU A 195 -11.39 -0.58 4.72
CA LEU A 195 -12.47 -0.40 3.76
C LEU A 195 -11.84 -0.28 2.38
N ILE A 196 -12.31 -1.06 1.43
CA ILE A 196 -11.78 -1.10 0.07
C ILE A 196 -12.87 -0.68 -0.90
N GLN A 197 -12.53 0.25 -1.79
CA GLN A 197 -13.34 0.65 -2.94
C GLN A 197 -12.52 0.46 -4.21
N THR A 198 -13.17 0.07 -5.29
CA THR A 198 -12.54 -0.16 -6.58
C THR A 198 -13.22 0.66 -7.67
N SER A 199 -12.46 1.03 -8.68
CA SER A 199 -12.94 1.50 -9.98
C SER A 199 -12.22 0.71 -11.07
N ASP A 200 -12.52 0.98 -12.34
CA ASP A 200 -11.88 0.29 -13.46
C ASP A 200 -10.35 0.44 -13.49
N THR A 201 -9.82 1.56 -12.98
CA THR A 201 -8.41 1.92 -13.09
C THR A 201 -7.70 2.09 -11.76
N LYS A 202 -8.44 2.09 -10.66
CA LYS A 202 -7.90 2.43 -9.32
C LYS A 202 -8.52 1.55 -8.23
N ILE A 203 -7.80 1.45 -7.13
CA ILE A 203 -8.25 0.88 -5.86
C ILE A 203 -7.95 1.85 -4.73
N GLN A 204 -8.88 2.00 -3.81
CA GLN A 204 -8.73 2.81 -2.61
C GLN A 204 -8.82 1.93 -1.37
N PHE A 205 -7.91 2.16 -0.44
CA PHE A 205 -7.91 1.58 0.90
C PHE A 205 -8.09 2.71 1.92
N LYS A 206 -9.11 2.58 2.77
CA LYS A 206 -9.34 3.49 3.91
C LYS A 206 -9.01 2.75 5.20
N ILE A 207 -8.19 3.35 6.05
CA ILE A 207 -7.71 2.79 7.32
C ILE A 207 -7.79 3.91 8.35
N GLY A 208 -8.84 3.94 9.17
CA GLY A 208 -9.11 5.09 10.03
C GLY A 208 -9.28 6.37 9.22
N LYS A 209 -8.43 7.36 9.44
CA LYS A 209 -8.41 8.63 8.69
C LYS A 209 -7.52 8.58 7.45
N ALA A 210 -6.60 7.62 7.40
CA ALA A 210 -5.67 7.48 6.28
C ALA A 210 -6.36 6.83 5.08
N LYS A 211 -5.96 7.28 3.87
CA LYS A 211 -6.35 6.69 2.59
C LYS A 211 -5.11 6.40 1.74
N LEU A 212 -5.08 5.24 1.12
CA LEU A 212 -4.12 4.92 0.07
C LEU A 212 -4.91 4.65 -1.21
N ILE A 213 -4.64 5.43 -2.25
CA ILE A 213 -5.21 5.23 -3.58
C ILE A 213 -4.09 4.74 -4.49
N SER A 214 -4.35 3.71 -5.26
CA SER A 214 -3.39 3.14 -6.21
C SER A 214 -4.03 2.97 -7.56
N LYS A 215 -3.31 3.29 -8.63
CA LYS A 215 -3.62 2.74 -9.94
C LYS A 215 -3.49 1.22 -9.89
N VAL A 216 -4.29 0.52 -10.68
CA VAL A 216 -4.16 -0.93 -10.89
C VAL A 216 -3.35 -1.20 -12.15
N ILE A 217 -2.76 -2.39 -12.26
CA ILE A 217 -2.07 -2.79 -13.48
C ILE A 217 -3.10 -3.10 -14.56
N ASP A 218 -3.01 -2.40 -15.69
CA ASP A 218 -3.77 -2.74 -16.89
C ASP A 218 -3.21 -4.01 -17.51
N GLY A 219 -4.07 -4.99 -17.77
CA GLY A 219 -3.69 -6.27 -18.36
C GLY A 219 -4.56 -7.41 -17.88
N LYS A 220 -4.47 -8.52 -18.60
CA LYS A 220 -5.20 -9.75 -18.29
C LYS A 220 -4.28 -10.73 -17.55
N PHE A 221 -4.60 -11.03 -16.29
CA PHE A 221 -3.90 -12.06 -15.54
C PHE A 221 -4.16 -13.45 -16.18
N PRO A 222 -3.15 -14.34 -16.27
CA PRO A 222 -3.30 -15.67 -16.86
C PRO A 222 -4.34 -16.51 -16.11
N ASP A 223 -4.96 -17.46 -16.82
CA ASP A 223 -5.83 -18.46 -16.19
C ASP A 223 -4.98 -19.44 -15.36
N TYR A 224 -4.67 -19.03 -14.16
CA TYR A 224 -3.80 -19.77 -13.24
C TYR A 224 -4.36 -21.13 -12.83
N ARG A 225 -5.68 -21.33 -12.94
CA ARG A 225 -6.32 -22.62 -12.61
C ARG A 225 -5.83 -23.76 -13.49
N LYS A 226 -5.41 -23.45 -14.72
CA LYS A 226 -4.87 -24.44 -15.66
C LYS A 226 -3.48 -24.95 -15.33
N VAL A 227 -2.74 -24.20 -14.49
CA VAL A 227 -1.37 -24.58 -14.09
C VAL A 227 -1.30 -25.18 -12.69
N VAL A 228 -2.39 -25.14 -11.92
CA VAL A 228 -2.47 -25.78 -10.62
C VAL A 228 -2.55 -27.30 -10.81
N PRO A 229 -1.57 -28.09 -10.30
CA PRO A 229 -1.59 -29.52 -10.45
C PRO A 229 -2.79 -30.16 -9.75
N THR A 230 -3.42 -31.08 -10.43
CA THR A 230 -4.53 -31.89 -9.90
C THR A 230 -4.17 -33.38 -9.97
N GLY A 231 -4.76 -34.18 -9.10
CA GLY A 231 -4.55 -35.63 -9.09
C GLY A 231 -3.24 -36.09 -8.43
N ASN A 232 -2.61 -35.25 -7.62
CA ASN A 232 -1.46 -35.66 -6.80
C ASN A 232 -1.93 -36.63 -5.71
N ASP A 233 -1.38 -37.85 -5.72
CA ASP A 233 -1.72 -38.93 -4.80
C ASP A 233 -0.66 -39.17 -3.70
N LYS A 234 0.52 -38.55 -3.84
CA LYS A 234 1.62 -38.69 -2.89
C LYS A 234 1.68 -37.49 -1.97
N ILE A 235 1.64 -37.79 -0.67
CA ILE A 235 1.64 -36.78 0.39
C ILE A 235 2.92 -36.93 1.21
N LEU A 236 3.67 -35.82 1.37
CA LEU A 236 4.80 -35.71 2.28
C LEU A 236 4.37 -34.90 3.52
N THR A 237 4.47 -35.52 4.70
CA THR A 237 4.21 -34.84 5.97
C THR A 237 5.54 -34.66 6.70
N VAL A 238 5.92 -33.41 6.95
CA VAL A 238 7.19 -33.06 7.62
C VAL A 238 6.99 -31.91 8.60
N SER A 239 7.89 -31.82 9.58
CA SER A 239 8.01 -30.61 10.41
C SER A 239 8.45 -29.43 9.53
N SER A 240 7.70 -28.33 9.52
CA SER A 240 8.06 -27.14 8.75
C SER A 240 9.39 -26.56 9.20
N THR A 241 9.67 -26.56 10.52
CA THR A 241 10.94 -26.04 11.06
C THR A 241 12.13 -26.87 10.60
N ASP A 242 12.06 -28.19 10.69
CA ASP A 242 13.17 -29.06 10.28
C ASP A 242 13.40 -29.01 8.77
N PHE A 243 12.31 -28.88 8.00
CA PHE A 243 12.38 -28.78 6.54
C PHE A 243 13.00 -27.45 6.10
N VAL A 244 12.62 -26.33 6.71
CA VAL A 244 13.23 -25.02 6.46
C VAL A 244 14.73 -25.06 6.77
N GLN A 245 15.12 -25.58 7.95
CA GLN A 245 16.54 -25.68 8.33
C GLN A 245 17.35 -26.59 7.38
N ALA A 246 16.74 -27.66 6.89
CA ALA A 246 17.41 -28.53 5.89
C ALA A 246 17.64 -27.79 4.57
N ILE A 247 16.62 -27.04 4.07
CA ILE A 247 16.73 -26.24 2.87
C ILE A 247 17.78 -25.14 3.04
N GLU A 248 17.78 -24.42 4.15
CA GLU A 248 18.75 -23.35 4.43
C GLU A 248 20.20 -23.86 4.39
N ARG A 249 20.47 -25.06 4.93
CA ARG A 249 21.80 -25.67 4.84
C ARG A 249 22.23 -25.96 3.39
N VAL A 250 21.32 -26.45 2.57
CA VAL A 250 21.62 -26.78 1.16
C VAL A 250 21.80 -25.52 0.32
N ILE A 251 20.95 -24.52 0.51
CA ILE A 251 21.03 -23.24 -0.21
C ILE A 251 22.38 -22.55 0.01
N THR A 252 23.00 -22.69 1.18
CA THR A 252 24.28 -22.04 1.49
C THR A 252 25.37 -22.36 0.46
N VAL A 253 25.38 -23.56 -0.12
CA VAL A 253 26.37 -23.97 -1.14
C VAL A 253 25.89 -23.74 -2.58
N SER A 254 24.63 -23.35 -2.77
CA SER A 254 23.98 -23.16 -4.07
C SER A 254 23.89 -21.68 -4.48
N LEU A 255 24.12 -20.74 -3.58
CA LEU A 255 23.98 -19.29 -3.82
C LEU A 255 24.90 -18.76 -4.94
N ASP A 256 26.04 -19.42 -5.17
CA ASP A 256 27.01 -19.00 -6.20
C ASP A 256 26.66 -19.49 -7.62
N ARG A 257 25.73 -20.43 -7.79
CA ARG A 257 25.51 -21.10 -9.08
C ARG A 257 24.27 -20.70 -9.84
N LYS A 258 23.33 -19.93 -9.24
CA LYS A 258 22.02 -19.61 -9.83
C LYS A 258 21.21 -20.82 -10.34
N GLU A 259 21.60 -22.02 -9.98
CA GLU A 259 20.95 -23.28 -10.32
C GLU A 259 20.12 -23.74 -9.14
N GLY A 260 18.90 -24.21 -9.39
CA GLY A 260 18.06 -24.81 -8.38
C GLY A 260 18.70 -26.08 -7.80
N VAL A 261 18.50 -26.34 -6.55
CA VAL A 261 18.91 -27.56 -5.85
C VAL A 261 17.80 -28.60 -5.94
#